data_393cb54dbc71a9c280caa896c2e17c47
#
_entry.id   393cb54dbc71a9c280caa896c2e17c47
#
_cell.length_a   1.000
_cell.length_b   1.000
_cell.length_c   1.000
_cell.angle_alpha   90.00
_cell.angle_beta   90.00
_cell.angle_gamma   90.00
#
_symmetry.space_group_name_H-M   'P 1'
#
loop_
_entity.id
_entity.type
_entity.pdbx_description
1 polymer ?
#
loop_
_entity_poly.entity_id
_entity_poly.type
_entity_poly.pdbx_seq_one_letter_code
_entity_poly.pdbx_strand_id
1 'polypeptide(L)'
;MTLGTRVAAFDADGRVFLVRHTYIAGWHLPGGGVDPGETCEAAARRELAEEGNLDCPHGLRLVSLHFNRRASRRDHVAFYRADGVRQTAQRSADREIAECGFFALADLPDGVTPATRARLSELAGSVPSAPHW
;
A
#
# COMPACT_ATOMS: atom_id res chain seq x y z
N MET A 1 13.04 -2.85 16.94
CA MET A 1 11.69 -2.80 16.37
C MET A 1 11.80 -2.34 14.93
N THR A 2 11.09 -2.99 14.05
CA THR A 2 10.99 -2.54 12.66
C THR A 2 9.60 -1.98 12.41
N LEU A 3 9.50 -1.13 11.40
CA LEU A 3 8.27 -0.47 11.05
C LEU A 3 8.19 -0.34 9.53
N GLY A 4 7.05 -0.71 8.98
CA GLY A 4 6.75 -0.56 7.57
C GLY A 4 5.52 0.29 7.36
N THR A 5 5.29 0.71 6.14
CA THR A 5 4.09 1.42 5.73
C THR A 5 3.44 0.71 4.55
N ARG A 6 2.12 0.78 4.50
CA ARG A 6 1.33 0.39 3.33
C ARG A 6 0.24 1.43 3.13
N VAL A 7 -0.11 1.68 1.88
CA VAL A 7 -1.07 2.72 1.52
C VAL A 7 -2.17 2.16 0.61
N ALA A 8 -3.42 2.36 0.99
CA ALA A 8 -4.53 2.24 0.07
C ALA A 8 -4.70 3.57 -0.64
N ALA A 9 -4.14 3.66 -1.83
CA ALA A 9 -4.13 4.88 -2.64
C ALA A 9 -5.23 4.81 -3.70
N PHE A 10 -6.22 5.68 -3.60
CA PHE A 10 -7.35 5.73 -4.52
C PHE A 10 -7.24 6.92 -5.46
N ASP A 11 -7.51 6.68 -6.74
CA ASP A 11 -7.61 7.77 -7.72
C ASP A 11 -8.97 8.49 -7.64
N ALA A 12 -9.19 9.44 -8.53
CA ALA A 12 -10.43 10.23 -8.56
C ALA A 12 -11.68 9.38 -8.81
N ASP A 13 -11.53 8.21 -9.42
CA ASP A 13 -12.62 7.28 -9.72
C ASP A 13 -12.81 6.22 -8.63
N GLY A 14 -12.05 6.29 -7.54
CA GLY A 14 -12.10 5.32 -6.44
C GLY A 14 -11.44 3.99 -6.73
N ARG A 15 -10.59 3.92 -7.75
CA ARG A 15 -9.81 2.72 -8.05
C ARG A 15 -8.56 2.70 -7.18
N VAL A 16 -8.19 1.53 -6.70
CA VAL A 16 -7.05 1.34 -5.80
C VAL A 16 -5.79 1.00 -6.58
N PHE A 17 -4.66 1.59 -6.19
CA PHE A 17 -3.36 1.31 -6.77
C PHE A 17 -2.75 0.07 -6.15
N LEU A 18 -2.35 -0.89 -7.00
CA LEU A 18 -1.70 -2.12 -6.58
C LEU A 18 -0.40 -2.31 -7.35
N VAL A 19 0.55 -3.01 -6.73
CA VAL A 19 1.85 -3.32 -7.31
C VAL A 19 2.09 -4.82 -7.26
N ARG A 20 2.79 -5.32 -8.29
CA ARG A 20 3.30 -6.69 -8.34
C ARG A 20 4.82 -6.62 -8.43
N HIS A 21 5.49 -7.17 -7.43
CA HIS A 21 6.94 -7.17 -7.35
C HIS A 21 7.55 -8.32 -8.17
N THR A 22 8.81 -8.17 -8.56
CA THR A 22 9.52 -9.22 -9.31
C THR A 22 9.93 -10.39 -8.41
N TYR A 23 10.09 -10.16 -7.11
CA TYR A 23 10.71 -11.10 -6.17
C TYR A 23 9.73 -11.78 -5.21
N ILE A 24 8.48 -11.36 -5.14
CA ILE A 24 7.44 -12.01 -4.34
C ILE A 24 6.15 -12.13 -5.15
N ALA A 25 5.39 -13.19 -4.86
CA ALA A 25 4.14 -13.44 -5.55
C ALA A 25 3.03 -12.49 -5.09
N GLY A 26 2.10 -12.21 -5.99
CA GLY A 26 0.85 -11.53 -5.69
C GLY A 26 0.87 -10.03 -5.90
N TRP A 27 -0.33 -9.47 -5.86
CA TRP A 27 -0.56 -8.04 -5.92
C TRP A 27 -0.65 -7.50 -4.50
N HIS A 28 0.06 -6.42 -4.24
CA HIS A 28 0.20 -5.81 -2.92
C HIS A 28 -0.23 -4.34 -2.96
N LEU A 29 -0.63 -3.83 -1.80
CA LEU A 29 -0.67 -2.39 -1.60
C LEU A 29 0.76 -1.84 -1.65
N PRO A 30 0.97 -0.64 -2.23
CA PRO A 30 2.29 -0.02 -2.24
C PRO A 30 2.76 0.31 -0.83
N GLY A 31 4.06 0.29 -0.63
CA GLY A 31 4.68 0.59 0.65
C GLY A 31 6.00 -0.11 0.83
N GLY A 32 6.58 0.06 1.99
CA GLY A 32 7.88 -0.52 2.34
C GLY A 32 8.34 -0.07 3.71
N GLY A 33 9.61 -0.31 4.01
CA GLY A 33 10.20 0.01 5.30
C GLY A 33 10.34 1.50 5.56
N VAL A 34 10.26 1.87 6.83
CA VAL A 34 10.56 3.22 7.30
C VAL A 34 12.04 3.27 7.62
N ASP A 35 12.77 4.17 6.96
CA ASP A 35 14.20 4.33 7.16
C ASP A 35 14.50 5.12 8.45
N PRO A 36 15.68 4.92 9.06
CA PRO A 36 16.09 5.73 10.21
C PRO A 36 15.99 7.23 9.92
N GLY A 37 15.39 7.96 10.84
CA GLY A 37 15.20 9.41 10.71
C GLY A 37 14.01 9.84 9.85
N GLU A 38 13.30 8.89 9.28
CA GLU A 38 12.14 9.14 8.43
C GLU A 38 10.85 8.98 9.25
N THR A 39 9.86 9.86 9.05
CA THR A 39 8.53 9.62 9.61
C THR A 39 7.79 8.55 8.80
N CYS A 40 6.81 7.90 9.40
CA CYS A 40 5.98 6.93 8.67
C CYS A 40 5.31 7.58 7.45
N GLU A 41 4.79 8.79 7.60
CA GLU A 41 4.16 9.50 6.49
C GLU A 41 5.14 9.80 5.36
N ALA A 42 6.35 10.25 5.69
CA ALA A 42 7.39 10.52 4.69
C ALA A 42 7.77 9.24 3.95
N ALA A 43 7.92 8.12 4.68
CA ALA A 43 8.18 6.82 4.08
C ALA A 43 7.05 6.41 3.12
N ALA A 44 5.81 6.57 3.54
CA ALA A 44 4.65 6.25 2.71
C ALA A 44 4.63 7.06 1.41
N ARG A 45 4.89 8.36 1.49
CA ARG A 45 4.95 9.24 0.30
C ARG A 45 6.09 8.83 -0.63
N ARG A 46 7.26 8.53 -0.07
CA ARG A 46 8.42 8.08 -0.83
C ARG A 46 8.13 6.80 -1.59
N GLU A 47 7.53 5.82 -0.91
CA GLU A 47 7.19 4.54 -1.54
C GLU A 47 6.15 4.70 -2.66
N LEU A 48 5.16 5.55 -2.48
CA LEU A 48 4.19 5.84 -3.54
C LEU A 48 4.86 6.46 -4.77
N ALA A 49 5.81 7.37 -4.55
CA ALA A 49 6.56 7.96 -5.65
C ALA A 49 7.45 6.93 -6.35
N GLU A 50 8.16 6.12 -5.59
CA GLU A 50 9.08 5.10 -6.14
C GLU A 50 8.35 3.98 -6.88
N GLU A 51 7.27 3.46 -6.30
CA GLU A 51 6.58 2.30 -6.85
C GLU A 51 5.58 2.63 -7.95
N GLY A 52 5.05 3.85 -7.99
CA GLY A 52 3.98 4.18 -8.91
C GLY A 52 4.04 5.57 -9.54
N ASN A 53 5.04 6.37 -9.24
CA ASN A 53 5.06 7.79 -9.61
C ASN A 53 3.80 8.51 -9.12
N LEU A 54 3.34 8.19 -7.91
CA LEU A 54 2.12 8.74 -7.36
C LEU A 54 2.39 9.97 -6.51
N ASP A 55 1.54 10.96 -6.69
CA ASP A 55 1.47 12.17 -5.89
C ASP A 55 0.18 12.16 -5.07
N CYS A 56 0.25 12.68 -3.84
CA CYS A 56 -0.86 12.69 -2.88
C CYS A 56 -1.26 14.14 -2.56
N PRO A 57 -1.98 14.83 -3.46
CA PRO A 57 -2.31 16.24 -3.25
C PRO A 57 -3.21 16.50 -2.04
N HIS A 58 -3.98 15.49 -1.61
CA HIS A 58 -4.88 15.61 -0.46
C HIS A 58 -4.33 14.98 0.82
N GLY A 59 -3.04 14.57 0.80
CA GLY A 59 -2.36 14.03 1.96
C GLY A 59 -2.65 12.56 2.22
N LEU A 60 -2.15 12.10 3.36
CA LEU A 60 -2.27 10.73 3.84
C LEU A 60 -2.98 10.75 5.20
N ARG A 61 -3.81 9.74 5.43
CA ARG A 61 -4.49 9.56 6.72
C ARG A 61 -4.10 8.20 7.30
N LEU A 62 -3.58 8.20 8.53
CA LEU A 62 -3.31 6.95 9.24
C LEU A 62 -4.63 6.28 9.59
N VAL A 63 -4.81 5.05 9.15
CA VAL A 63 -6.03 4.26 9.38
C VAL A 63 -5.86 3.32 10.56
N SER A 64 -4.77 2.53 10.56
CA SER A 64 -4.58 1.48 11.55
C SER A 64 -3.12 1.05 11.62
N LEU A 65 -2.79 0.30 12.67
CA LEU A 65 -1.46 -0.25 12.91
C LEU A 65 -1.61 -1.76 13.10
N HIS A 66 -0.79 -2.53 12.41
CA HIS A 66 -0.89 -3.99 12.43
C HIS A 66 0.44 -4.62 12.80
N PHE A 67 0.37 -5.71 13.55
CA PHE A 67 1.53 -6.54 13.83
C PHE A 67 1.82 -7.43 12.61
N ASN A 68 3.03 -7.36 12.08
CA ASN A 68 3.46 -8.15 10.93
C ASN A 68 4.37 -9.30 11.37
N ARG A 69 3.75 -10.33 11.90
CA ARG A 69 4.42 -11.49 12.46
C ARG A 69 5.32 -12.23 11.46
N ARG A 70 4.97 -12.19 10.17
CA ARG A 70 5.75 -12.85 9.13
C ARG A 70 7.11 -12.22 8.92
N ALA A 71 7.24 -10.91 9.12
CA ALA A 71 8.51 -10.21 8.99
C ALA A 71 9.38 -10.42 10.23
N SER A 72 8.84 -10.21 11.41
CA SER A 72 9.53 -10.47 12.68
C SER A 72 8.56 -10.36 13.86
N ARG A 73 9.03 -10.71 15.05
CA ARG A 73 8.28 -10.56 16.30
C ARG A 73 8.09 -9.10 16.72
N ARG A 74 8.74 -8.16 16.04
CA ARG A 74 8.73 -6.73 16.39
C ARG A 74 8.30 -5.85 15.24
N ASP A 75 7.95 -6.44 14.12
CA ASP A 75 7.55 -5.66 12.95
C ASP A 75 6.11 -5.22 13.03
N HIS A 76 5.87 -3.96 12.70
CA HIS A 76 4.55 -3.40 12.60
C HIS A 76 4.41 -2.67 11.27
N VAL A 77 3.19 -2.63 10.76
CA VAL A 77 2.83 -1.92 9.52
C VAL A 77 1.84 -0.82 9.87
N ALA A 78 2.21 0.40 9.57
CA ALA A 78 1.31 1.55 9.62
C ALA A 78 0.53 1.62 8.30
N PHE A 79 -0.78 1.50 8.38
CA PHE A 79 -1.65 1.49 7.22
C PHE A 79 -2.30 2.84 7.02
N TYR A 80 -2.06 3.43 5.84
CA TYR A 80 -2.55 4.75 5.45
C TYR A 80 -3.59 4.65 4.33
N ARG A 81 -4.41 5.68 4.23
CA ARG A 81 -5.29 5.91 3.09
C ARG A 81 -4.94 7.24 2.44
N ALA A 82 -4.93 7.26 1.12
CA ALA A 82 -4.78 8.48 0.33
C ALA A 82 -5.87 8.50 -0.74
N ASP A 83 -6.61 9.59 -0.83
CA ASP A 83 -7.66 9.78 -1.82
C ASP A 83 -7.23 10.78 -2.88
N GLY A 84 -7.75 10.64 -4.08
CA GLY A 84 -7.46 11.54 -5.18
C GLY A 84 -5.99 11.57 -5.59
N VAL A 85 -5.28 10.45 -5.44
CA VAL A 85 -3.87 10.37 -5.87
C VAL A 85 -3.80 10.50 -7.38
N ARG A 86 -2.67 11.04 -7.86
CA ARG A 86 -2.42 11.21 -9.29
C ARG A 86 -1.10 10.56 -9.67
N GLN A 87 -1.11 9.86 -10.79
CA GLN A 87 0.11 9.35 -11.38
C GLN A 87 0.73 10.44 -12.26
N THR A 88 1.92 10.89 -11.88
CA THR A 88 2.59 12.01 -12.57
C THR A 88 3.28 11.56 -13.86
N ALA A 89 3.61 10.27 -13.97
CA ALA A 89 4.19 9.65 -15.13
C ALA A 89 3.86 8.16 -15.14
N GLN A 90 3.85 7.54 -16.30
CA GLN A 90 3.68 6.09 -16.42
C GLN A 90 4.85 5.40 -15.73
N ARG A 91 4.54 4.37 -14.92
CA ARG A 91 5.55 3.59 -14.21
C ARG A 91 5.90 2.34 -15.03
N SER A 92 7.07 2.34 -15.63
CA SER A 92 7.59 1.18 -16.36
C SER A 92 8.12 0.11 -15.42
N ALA A 93 8.07 -1.15 -15.86
CA ALA A 93 8.67 -2.24 -15.11
C ALA A 93 10.18 -2.03 -14.93
N ASP A 94 10.68 -2.50 -13.80
CA ASP A 94 12.11 -2.48 -13.49
C ASP A 94 12.51 -3.72 -12.69
N ARG A 95 13.65 -3.66 -11.97
CA ARG A 95 14.15 -4.80 -11.19
C ARG A 95 13.24 -5.17 -10.02
N GLU A 96 12.50 -4.21 -9.47
CA GLU A 96 11.70 -4.40 -8.26
C GLU A 96 10.22 -4.53 -8.60
N ILE A 97 9.72 -3.71 -9.50
CA ILE A 97 8.30 -3.64 -9.88
C ILE A 97 8.10 -4.30 -11.24
N ALA A 98 7.39 -5.41 -11.26
CA ALA A 98 7.04 -6.10 -12.50
C ALA A 98 5.87 -5.41 -13.20
N GLU A 99 4.89 -4.96 -12.41
CA GLU A 99 3.66 -4.38 -12.94
C GLU A 99 2.98 -3.55 -11.84
N CYS A 100 2.26 -2.51 -12.23
CA CYS A 100 1.45 -1.72 -11.31
C CYS A 100 0.26 -1.12 -12.04
N GLY A 101 -0.76 -0.69 -11.30
CA GLY A 101 -1.91 -0.04 -11.89
C GLY A 101 -3.03 0.21 -10.89
N PHE A 102 -4.06 0.90 -11.38
CA PHE A 102 -5.29 1.15 -10.63
C PHE A 102 -6.35 0.13 -10.99
N PHE A 103 -7.05 -0.39 -9.98
CA PHE A 103 -8.07 -1.41 -10.17
C PHE A 103 -9.34 -1.02 -9.42
N ALA A 104 -10.50 -1.26 -10.05
CA ALA A 104 -11.77 -1.11 -9.38
C ALA A 104 -11.88 -2.15 -8.24
N LEU A 105 -12.43 -1.76 -7.10
CA LEU A 105 -12.59 -2.68 -5.96
C LEU A 105 -13.46 -3.89 -6.31
N ALA A 106 -14.40 -3.72 -7.25
CA ALA A 106 -15.26 -4.80 -7.73
C ALA A 106 -14.56 -5.71 -8.76
N ASP A 107 -13.39 -5.34 -9.25
CA ASP A 107 -12.68 -6.06 -10.32
C ASP A 107 -11.17 -6.09 -10.05
N LEU A 108 -10.80 -6.60 -8.88
CA LEU A 108 -9.40 -6.75 -8.50
C LEU A 108 -8.73 -7.84 -9.34
N PRO A 109 -7.42 -7.71 -9.62
CA PRO A 109 -6.70 -8.74 -10.39
C PRO A 109 -6.59 -10.03 -9.60
N ASP A 110 -6.40 -11.15 -10.32
CA ASP A 110 -6.11 -12.43 -9.69
C ASP A 110 -4.78 -12.34 -8.93
N GLY A 111 -4.71 -13.01 -7.79
CA GLY A 111 -3.48 -13.05 -7.00
C GLY A 111 -3.29 -11.88 -6.05
N VAL A 112 -4.34 -11.12 -5.77
CA VAL A 112 -4.29 -10.13 -4.68
C VAL A 112 -4.05 -10.85 -3.36
N THR A 113 -3.08 -10.39 -2.57
CA THR A 113 -2.71 -11.05 -1.33
C THR A 113 -3.84 -11.02 -0.30
N PRO A 114 -3.90 -12.01 0.60
CA PRO A 114 -4.89 -12.00 1.69
C PRO A 114 -4.82 -10.74 2.56
N ALA A 115 -3.61 -10.25 2.85
CA ALA A 115 -3.43 -9.03 3.64
C ALA A 115 -4.03 -7.81 2.94
N THR A 116 -3.81 -7.68 1.63
CA THR A 116 -4.39 -6.60 0.82
C THR A 116 -5.92 -6.68 0.84
N ARG A 117 -6.49 -7.86 0.60
CA ARG A 117 -7.95 -8.04 0.64
C ARG A 117 -8.52 -7.70 2.00
N ALA A 118 -7.86 -8.13 3.07
CA ALA A 118 -8.29 -7.85 4.44
C ALA A 118 -8.33 -6.34 4.71
N ARG A 119 -7.28 -5.62 4.33
CA ARG A 119 -7.22 -4.16 4.54
C ARG A 119 -8.31 -3.44 3.75
N LEU A 120 -8.55 -3.83 2.51
CA LEU A 120 -9.61 -3.22 1.69
C LEU A 120 -10.99 -3.51 2.28
N SER A 121 -11.24 -4.71 2.79
CA SER A 121 -12.50 -5.06 3.45
C SER A 121 -12.72 -4.26 4.74
N GLU A 122 -11.64 -4.04 5.51
CA GLU A 122 -11.69 -3.21 6.73
C GLU A 122 -12.04 -1.75 6.38
N LEU A 123 -11.44 -1.20 5.32
CA LEU A 123 -11.75 0.15 4.85
C LEU A 123 -13.20 0.29 4.40
N ALA A 124 -13.75 -0.73 3.76
CA ALA A 124 -15.15 -0.75 3.33
C ALA A 124 -16.14 -0.92 4.49
N GLY A 125 -15.64 -1.18 5.71
CA GLY A 125 -16.48 -1.40 6.89
C GLY A 125 -17.12 -2.78 6.96
N SER A 126 -16.70 -3.71 6.10
CA SER A 126 -17.26 -5.07 6.06
C SER A 126 -16.89 -5.91 7.26
N VAL A 127 -15.71 -5.64 7.83
CA VAL A 127 -15.17 -6.34 9.00
C VAL A 127 -14.41 -5.34 9.87
N PRO A 128 -14.27 -5.60 11.19
CA PRO A 128 -13.45 -4.75 12.05
C PRO A 128 -11.96 -4.90 11.71
N SER A 129 -11.19 -3.88 12.06
CA SER A 129 -9.73 -3.88 11.86
C SER A 129 -9.09 -5.01 12.66
N ALA A 130 -8.28 -5.83 11.99
CA ALA A 130 -7.55 -6.92 12.63
C ALA A 130 -6.23 -6.41 13.23
N PRO A 131 -5.75 -7.01 14.35
CA PRO A 131 -4.46 -6.62 14.93
C PRO A 131 -3.26 -7.08 14.09
N HIS A 132 -3.43 -8.09 13.25
CA HIS A 132 -2.37 -8.64 12.41
C HIS A 132 -2.50 -8.17 10.96
N TRP A 133 -1.35 -8.00 10.34
CA TRP A 133 -1.28 -7.62 8.92
C TRP A 133 -1.74 -8.74 7.97
#